data_35f7e4f3ad2cbd36461e7097350d608c
#
_entry.id   35f7e4f3ad2cbd36461e7097350d608c
#
_cell.length_a   1.000
_cell.length_b   1.000
_cell.length_c   1.000
_cell.angle_alpha   90.00
_cell.angle_beta   90.00
_cell.angle_gamma   90.00
#
_symmetry.space_group_name_H-M   'P 1'
#
loop_
_entity.id
_entity.type
_entity.pdbx_description
1 polymer ?
#
loop_
_entity_poly.entity_id
_entity_poly.type
_entity_poly.pdbx_seq_one_letter_code
_entity_poly.pdbx_strand_id
1 'polypeptide(L)'
;MAQQILKEVDSSFKSFFDLLKKAEQGKHALKDCRLPRYLPSDGYTTLVIGFVRLKGNKLILPYSNSFKKTHKAVEITIPPILLDKKVKEIRIIPKADARFFEIQYIYEAECIQRNLNTTNALALDLGINNLVTGVSSKGETFIIDGRRLKSINQWFNKKNARLQSIKDKQHFGKKPTNRQKALACRR
;
A
#
# COMPACT_ATOMS: atom_id res chain seq x y z
N MET A 1 0.12 -11.72 16.17
CA MET A 1 0.75 -11.74 14.83
C MET A 1 0.48 -13.03 14.08
N ALA A 2 0.81 -14.23 14.59
CA ALA A 2 0.56 -15.50 13.87
C ALA A 2 -0.90 -15.69 13.43
N GLN A 3 -1.88 -15.41 14.29
CA GLN A 3 -3.30 -15.47 13.94
C GLN A 3 -3.70 -14.56 12.78
N GLN A 4 -3.05 -13.42 12.60
CA GLN A 4 -3.34 -12.51 11.50
C GLN A 4 -2.82 -13.07 10.17
N ILE A 5 -1.64 -13.68 10.19
CA ILE A 5 -1.09 -14.37 9.01
C ILE A 5 -2.02 -15.52 8.58
N LEU A 6 -2.51 -16.31 9.55
CA LEU A 6 -3.48 -17.37 9.25
C LEU A 6 -4.77 -16.83 8.64
N LYS A 7 -5.29 -15.70 9.11
CA LYS A 7 -6.47 -15.03 8.53
C LYS A 7 -6.21 -14.56 7.09
N GLU A 8 -5.02 -14.03 6.81
CA GLU A 8 -4.65 -13.61 5.45
C GLU A 8 -4.57 -14.80 4.48
N VAL A 9 -3.98 -15.92 4.93
CA VAL A 9 -3.95 -17.15 4.15
C VAL A 9 -5.36 -17.66 3.88
N ASP A 10 -6.21 -17.77 4.92
CA ASP A 10 -7.61 -18.19 4.78
C ASP A 10 -8.38 -17.28 3.81
N SER A 11 -8.23 -15.98 3.93
CA SER A 11 -8.85 -14.99 3.03
C SER A 11 -8.37 -15.17 1.58
N SER A 12 -7.10 -15.47 1.36
CA SER A 12 -6.54 -15.70 0.03
C SER A 12 -7.14 -16.95 -0.62
N PHE A 13 -7.29 -18.03 0.15
CA PHE A 13 -7.93 -19.26 -0.35
C PHE A 13 -9.43 -19.07 -0.59
N LYS A 14 -10.15 -18.36 0.28
CA LYS A 14 -11.56 -18.00 0.04
C LYS A 14 -11.73 -17.22 -1.26
N SER A 15 -10.90 -16.21 -1.49
CA SER A 15 -10.91 -15.43 -2.73
C SER A 15 -10.65 -16.32 -3.96
N PHE A 16 -9.72 -17.26 -3.86
CA PHE A 16 -9.44 -18.21 -4.93
C PHE A 16 -10.67 -19.10 -5.24
N PHE A 17 -11.30 -19.68 -4.23
CA PHE A 17 -12.50 -20.51 -4.43
C PHE A 17 -13.69 -19.71 -4.95
N ASP A 18 -13.85 -18.46 -4.54
CA ASP A 18 -14.89 -17.57 -5.07
C ASP A 18 -14.66 -17.22 -6.55
N LEU A 19 -13.38 -17.05 -6.96
CA LEU A 19 -13.03 -16.87 -8.37
C LEU A 19 -13.32 -18.12 -9.20
N LEU A 20 -13.04 -19.32 -8.67
CA LEU A 20 -13.39 -20.58 -9.35
C LEU A 20 -14.89 -20.70 -9.56
N LYS A 21 -15.71 -20.45 -8.54
CA LYS A 21 -17.19 -20.44 -8.68
C LYS A 21 -17.67 -19.44 -9.73
N LYS A 22 -17.06 -18.26 -9.80
CA LYS A 22 -17.37 -17.28 -10.85
C LYS A 22 -16.96 -17.74 -12.24
N ALA A 23 -15.85 -18.48 -12.34
CA ALA A 23 -15.40 -19.06 -13.61
C ALA A 23 -16.35 -20.16 -14.08
N GLU A 24 -16.82 -21.03 -13.19
CA GLU A 24 -17.85 -22.04 -13.48
C GLU A 24 -19.16 -21.41 -13.99
N GLN A 25 -19.51 -20.22 -13.50
CA GLN A 25 -20.66 -19.44 -13.95
C GLN A 25 -20.41 -18.67 -15.25
N GLY A 26 -19.25 -18.81 -15.89
CA GLY A 26 -18.86 -18.06 -17.08
C GLY A 26 -18.57 -16.55 -16.85
N LYS A 27 -18.53 -16.11 -15.59
CA LYS A 27 -18.32 -14.68 -15.24
C LYS A 27 -16.84 -14.32 -15.12
N HIS A 28 -15.95 -15.30 -15.16
CA HIS A 28 -14.49 -15.11 -15.05
C HIS A 28 -13.77 -16.16 -15.88
N ALA A 29 -12.58 -15.83 -16.40
CA ALA A 29 -11.80 -16.80 -17.17
C ALA A 29 -11.04 -17.75 -16.23
N LEU A 30 -11.19 -19.06 -16.42
CA LEU A 30 -10.54 -20.08 -15.59
C LEU A 30 -9.00 -19.94 -15.59
N LYS A 31 -8.41 -19.54 -16.72
CA LYS A 31 -6.96 -19.32 -16.87
C LYS A 31 -6.40 -18.24 -15.92
N ASP A 32 -7.25 -17.35 -15.44
CA ASP A 32 -6.89 -16.24 -14.54
C ASP A 32 -7.07 -16.62 -13.06
N CYS A 33 -7.71 -17.75 -12.78
CA CYS A 33 -7.83 -18.31 -11.43
C CYS A 33 -6.51 -18.96 -11.02
N ARG A 34 -5.75 -18.29 -10.15
CA ARG A 34 -4.45 -18.78 -9.70
C ARG A 34 -4.47 -19.12 -8.22
N LEU A 35 -3.96 -20.33 -7.89
CA LEU A 35 -3.77 -20.73 -6.50
C LEU A 35 -2.84 -19.74 -5.77
N PRO A 36 -3.15 -19.38 -4.52
CA PRO A 36 -2.24 -18.60 -3.70
C PRO A 36 -0.84 -19.22 -3.64
N ARG A 37 0.20 -18.44 -3.84
CA ARG A 37 1.59 -18.90 -3.86
C ARG A 37 2.26 -18.61 -2.53
N TYR A 38 3.27 -19.41 -2.20
CA TYR A 38 4.16 -19.11 -1.10
C TYR A 38 4.93 -17.81 -1.36
N LEU A 39 5.17 -17.07 -0.28
CA LEU A 39 6.06 -15.93 -0.32
C LEU A 39 7.49 -16.40 -0.62
N PRO A 40 8.30 -15.60 -1.33
CA PRO A 40 9.73 -15.89 -1.46
C PRO A 40 10.38 -16.04 -0.08
N SER A 41 11.29 -17.01 0.09
CA SER A 41 11.96 -17.29 1.37
C SER A 41 12.71 -16.08 1.94
N ASP A 42 13.15 -15.16 1.07
CA ASP A 42 13.87 -13.93 1.38
C ASP A 42 13.02 -12.66 1.08
N GLY A 43 11.72 -12.83 0.87
CA GLY A 43 10.79 -11.73 0.62
C GLY A 43 10.32 -11.06 1.90
N TYR A 44 10.08 -9.76 1.81
CA TYR A 44 9.44 -9.01 2.87
C TYR A 44 7.93 -8.94 2.64
N THR A 45 7.15 -9.10 3.70
CA THR A 45 5.69 -8.99 3.67
C THR A 45 5.21 -7.90 4.61
N THR A 46 3.98 -7.45 4.40
CA THR A 46 3.33 -6.51 5.31
C THR A 46 3.09 -7.16 6.66
N LEU A 47 3.48 -6.48 7.73
CA LEU A 47 3.14 -6.88 9.08
C LEU A 47 1.83 -6.22 9.51
N VAL A 48 0.81 -7.02 9.75
CA VAL A 48 -0.51 -6.56 10.22
C VAL A 48 -0.66 -6.80 11.71
N ILE A 49 -1.04 -5.76 12.46
CA ILE A 49 -1.23 -5.77 13.89
C ILE A 49 -2.68 -5.40 14.19
N GLY A 50 -3.52 -6.40 14.45
CA GLY A 50 -4.95 -6.20 14.76
C GLY A 50 -5.24 -5.90 16.23
N PHE A 51 -4.26 -6.02 17.12
CA PHE A 51 -4.39 -5.66 18.53
C PHE A 51 -3.40 -4.55 18.86
N VAL A 52 -3.92 -3.34 18.96
CA VAL A 52 -3.14 -2.11 19.15
C VAL A 52 -3.11 -1.74 20.63
N ARG A 53 -1.92 -1.63 21.21
CA ARG A 53 -1.70 -1.12 22.56
C ARG A 53 -1.04 0.25 22.49
N LEU A 54 -1.74 1.27 22.93
CA LEU A 54 -1.22 2.61 23.06
C LEU A 54 -0.83 2.89 24.51
N LYS A 55 0.32 3.51 24.71
CA LYS A 55 0.76 4.06 26.01
C LYS A 55 1.04 5.55 25.80
N GLY A 56 0.04 6.38 26.16
CA GLY A 56 0.05 7.79 25.79
C GLY A 56 0.06 7.97 24.27
N ASN A 57 1.03 8.69 23.73
CA ASN A 57 1.21 8.92 22.30
C ASN A 57 2.11 7.87 21.62
N LYS A 58 2.44 6.77 22.31
CA LYS A 58 3.33 5.74 21.77
C LYS A 58 2.58 4.43 21.52
N LEU A 59 2.82 3.87 20.35
CA LEU A 59 2.45 2.52 20.00
C LEU A 59 3.57 1.58 20.43
N ILE A 60 3.24 0.54 21.20
CA ILE A 60 4.17 -0.52 21.58
C ILE A 60 3.87 -1.74 20.72
N LEU A 61 4.86 -2.15 19.91
CA LEU A 61 4.71 -3.34 19.07
C LEU A 61 4.61 -4.61 19.95
N PRO A 62 3.63 -5.49 19.67
CA PRO A 62 3.48 -6.75 20.39
C PRO A 62 4.54 -7.76 19.95
N TYR A 63 5.46 -8.12 20.81
CA TYR A 63 6.44 -9.18 20.59
C TYR A 63 6.13 -10.44 21.36
N SER A 64 6.62 -11.59 20.89
CA SER A 64 6.63 -12.83 21.65
C SER A 64 7.52 -12.70 22.89
N ASN A 65 7.25 -13.53 23.91
CA ASN A 65 8.05 -13.48 25.14
C ASN A 65 9.51 -13.84 24.91
N SER A 66 9.80 -14.76 23.97
CA SER A 66 11.17 -15.10 23.59
C SER A 66 11.89 -13.93 22.91
N PHE A 67 11.20 -13.21 22.02
CA PHE A 67 11.80 -12.06 21.32
C PHE A 67 12.08 -10.88 22.25
N LYS A 68 11.24 -10.66 23.27
CA LYS A 68 11.46 -9.62 24.30
C LYS A 68 12.71 -9.83 25.13
N LYS A 69 13.19 -11.08 25.28
CA LYS A 69 14.42 -11.38 26.02
C LYS A 69 15.68 -10.90 25.32
N THR A 70 15.64 -10.86 23.98
CA THR A 70 16.81 -10.57 23.13
C THR A 70 16.75 -9.20 22.47
N HIS A 71 15.56 -8.59 22.35
CA HIS A 71 15.36 -7.34 21.61
C HIS A 71 14.62 -6.32 22.47
N LYS A 72 15.04 -5.05 22.35
CA LYS A 72 14.33 -3.92 22.97
C LYS A 72 12.96 -3.71 22.31
N ALA A 73 12.00 -3.24 23.08
CA ALA A 73 10.69 -2.87 22.56
C ALA A 73 10.85 -1.73 21.52
N VAL A 74 10.21 -1.89 20.36
CA VAL A 74 10.10 -0.80 19.38
C VAL A 74 8.87 0.01 19.73
N GLU A 75 9.08 1.28 20.04
CA GLU A 75 8.02 2.27 20.29
C GLU A 75 7.92 3.19 19.09
N ILE A 76 6.72 3.42 18.61
CA ILE A 76 6.43 4.30 17.48
C ILE A 76 5.54 5.42 17.99
N THR A 77 5.98 6.67 17.83
CA THR A 77 5.14 7.83 18.14
C THR A 77 4.03 7.94 17.11
N ILE A 78 2.79 7.99 17.57
CA ILE A 78 1.62 8.13 16.70
C ILE A 78 1.38 9.62 16.36
N PRO A 79 0.89 9.92 15.17
CA PRO A 79 0.51 11.28 14.80
C PRO A 79 -0.55 11.86 15.74
N PRO A 80 -0.49 13.15 16.11
CA PRO A 80 -1.45 13.78 17.04
C PRO A 80 -2.91 13.62 16.61
N ILE A 81 -3.18 13.64 15.30
CA ILE A 81 -4.51 13.46 14.72
C ILE A 81 -5.18 12.12 15.07
N LEU A 82 -4.42 11.15 15.55
CA LEU A 82 -4.91 9.81 15.91
C LEU A 82 -5.07 9.58 17.39
N LEU A 83 -4.72 10.57 18.22
CA LEU A 83 -4.78 10.40 19.70
C LEU A 83 -6.19 10.20 20.21
N ASP A 84 -7.17 10.83 19.57
CA ASP A 84 -8.60 10.75 19.87
C ASP A 84 -9.35 9.70 19.03
N LYS A 85 -8.64 8.98 18.14
CA LYS A 85 -9.24 7.99 17.25
C LYS A 85 -9.06 6.57 17.77
N LYS A 86 -10.08 5.75 17.56
CA LYS A 86 -10.02 4.32 17.84
C LYS A 86 -9.28 3.58 16.74
N VAL A 87 -7.96 3.44 16.92
CA VAL A 87 -7.14 2.68 15.98
C VAL A 87 -7.49 1.19 16.07
N LYS A 88 -7.93 0.60 14.96
CA LYS A 88 -8.35 -0.81 14.84
C LYS A 88 -7.20 -1.72 14.45
N GLU A 89 -6.39 -1.26 13.53
CA GLU A 89 -5.33 -2.06 12.92
C GLU A 89 -4.16 -1.15 12.50
N ILE A 90 -2.97 -1.68 12.57
CA ILE A 90 -1.77 -1.02 12.07
C ILE A 90 -1.09 -1.95 11.07
N ARG A 91 -0.71 -1.40 9.92
CA ARG A 91 0.05 -2.10 8.90
C ARG A 91 1.42 -1.49 8.77
N ILE A 92 2.45 -2.33 8.84
CA ILE A 92 3.84 -1.94 8.61
C ILE A 92 4.25 -2.56 7.28
N ILE A 93 4.42 -1.71 6.27
CA ILE A 93 4.67 -2.11 4.88
C ILE A 93 6.13 -1.85 4.56
N PRO A 94 6.93 -2.89 4.29
CA PRO A 94 8.30 -2.71 3.83
C PRO A 94 8.32 -2.12 2.43
N LYS A 95 9.16 -1.11 2.22
CA LYS A 95 9.37 -0.44 0.93
C LYS A 95 10.83 -0.56 0.51
N ALA A 96 11.09 -0.57 -0.79
CA ALA A 96 12.43 -0.61 -1.38
C ALA A 96 13.32 -1.70 -0.75
N ASP A 97 12.80 -2.93 -0.62
CA ASP A 97 13.50 -4.07 -0.07
C ASP A 97 13.84 -3.88 1.44
N ALA A 98 12.85 -3.40 2.20
CA ALA A 98 12.90 -3.09 3.63
C ALA A 98 13.95 -2.04 4.04
N ARG A 99 14.35 -1.15 3.12
CA ARG A 99 15.20 0.00 3.45
C ARG A 99 14.49 1.05 4.27
N PHE A 100 13.16 1.15 4.10
CA PHE A 100 12.28 1.98 4.92
C PHE A 100 10.91 1.30 5.04
N PHE A 101 10.12 1.77 5.98
CA PHE A 101 8.82 1.20 6.30
C PHE A 101 7.76 2.30 6.26
N GLU A 102 6.65 2.01 5.62
CA GLU A 102 5.44 2.82 5.66
C GLU A 102 4.53 2.27 6.77
N ILE A 103 4.03 3.14 7.63
CA ILE A 103 3.10 2.75 8.69
C ILE A 103 1.74 3.32 8.35
N GLN A 104 0.77 2.42 8.17
CA GLN A 104 -0.63 2.76 7.94
C GLN A 104 -1.44 2.51 9.20
N TYR A 105 -2.20 3.51 9.61
CA TYR A 105 -3.11 3.41 10.75
C TYR A 105 -4.54 3.32 10.23
N ILE A 106 -5.23 2.23 10.54
CA ILE A 106 -6.63 2.02 10.22
C ILE A 106 -7.45 2.32 11.46
N TYR A 107 -8.28 3.33 11.41
CA TYR A 107 -9.09 3.78 12.53
C TYR A 107 -10.56 3.89 12.13
N GLU A 108 -11.42 3.84 13.13
CA GLU A 108 -12.85 4.04 12.96
C GLU A 108 -13.15 5.53 12.91
N ALA A 109 -13.86 5.96 11.90
CA ALA A 109 -14.36 7.32 11.79
C ALA A 109 -15.85 7.27 11.45
N GLU A 110 -16.62 8.13 12.10
CA GLU A 110 -17.99 8.34 11.71
C GLU A 110 -18.05 9.18 10.42
N CYS A 111 -18.85 8.74 9.48
CA CYS A 111 -19.14 9.51 8.28
C CYS A 111 -20.12 10.63 8.65
N ILE A 112 -19.58 11.80 8.98
CA ILE A 112 -20.42 12.97 9.25
C ILE A 112 -20.70 13.66 7.92
N GLN A 113 -21.81 13.31 7.30
CA GLN A 113 -22.40 14.13 6.24
C GLN A 113 -23.17 15.28 6.89
N ARG A 114 -22.50 16.42 6.97
CA ARG A 114 -23.21 17.68 7.33
C ARG A 114 -24.07 18.08 6.14
N ASN A 115 -25.12 18.86 6.40
CA ASN A 115 -26.05 19.40 5.39
C ASN A 115 -25.29 19.92 4.16
N LEU A 116 -25.12 19.03 3.18
CA LEU A 116 -24.46 19.37 1.92
C LEU A 116 -25.43 20.23 1.10
N ASN A 117 -24.93 21.32 0.58
CA ASN A 117 -25.71 22.10 -0.36
C ASN A 117 -25.74 21.36 -1.71
N THR A 118 -26.87 20.76 -2.03
CA THR A 118 -27.06 19.96 -3.25
C THR A 118 -26.95 20.76 -4.54
N THR A 119 -27.03 22.11 -4.45
CA THR A 119 -26.83 23.00 -5.61
C THR A 119 -25.36 23.20 -5.95
N ASN A 120 -24.44 22.90 -5.02
CA ASN A 120 -23.01 22.98 -5.23
C ASN A 120 -22.48 21.61 -5.66
N ALA A 121 -22.30 21.43 -6.96
CA ALA A 121 -21.72 20.23 -7.55
C ALA A 121 -20.36 20.56 -8.17
N LEU A 122 -19.43 19.60 -8.12
CA LEU A 122 -18.12 19.67 -8.75
C LEU A 122 -17.93 18.42 -9.62
N ALA A 123 -17.79 18.61 -10.92
CA ALA A 123 -17.41 17.57 -11.85
C ALA A 123 -15.89 17.55 -12.02
N LEU A 124 -15.28 16.36 -11.90
CA LEU A 124 -13.83 16.16 -12.04
C LEU A 124 -13.57 15.13 -13.13
N ASP A 125 -12.68 15.50 -14.07
CA ASP A 125 -12.11 14.58 -15.06
C ASP A 125 -10.65 14.32 -14.71
N LEU A 126 -10.24 13.03 -14.66
CA LEU A 126 -8.90 12.60 -14.32
C LEU A 126 -8.13 12.22 -15.58
N GLY A 127 -6.96 12.83 -15.76
CA GLY A 127 -6.12 12.61 -16.93
C GLY A 127 -4.63 12.44 -16.60
N ILE A 128 -3.83 12.17 -17.63
CA ILE A 128 -2.38 11.98 -17.48
C ILE A 128 -1.61 13.29 -17.66
N ASN A 129 -2.02 14.13 -18.60
CA ASN A 129 -1.38 15.43 -18.86
C ASN A 129 -1.93 16.51 -17.94
N ASN A 130 -3.24 16.59 -17.86
CA ASN A 130 -3.95 17.31 -16.82
C ASN A 130 -4.35 16.29 -15.78
N LEU A 131 -3.78 16.37 -14.59
CA LEU A 131 -4.06 15.40 -13.53
C LEU A 131 -5.53 15.44 -13.14
N VAL A 132 -6.09 16.66 -13.07
CA VAL A 132 -7.50 16.91 -12.82
C VAL A 132 -7.94 18.12 -13.63
N THR A 133 -9.06 18.02 -14.30
CA THR A 133 -9.83 19.15 -14.84
C THR A 133 -11.14 19.20 -14.08
N GLY A 134 -11.47 20.34 -13.48
CA GLY A 134 -12.68 20.49 -12.65
C GLY A 134 -13.57 21.61 -13.16
N VAL A 135 -14.87 21.39 -13.04
CA VAL A 135 -15.92 22.39 -13.34
C VAL A 135 -16.92 22.39 -12.19
N SER A 136 -17.14 23.54 -11.59
CA SER A 136 -18.14 23.74 -10.56
C SER A 136 -19.50 24.06 -11.16
N SER A 137 -20.58 23.79 -10.43
CA SER A 137 -21.96 24.20 -10.83
C SER A 137 -22.12 25.72 -10.93
N LYS A 138 -21.17 26.51 -10.39
CA LYS A 138 -21.13 27.97 -10.52
C LYS A 138 -20.40 28.45 -11.78
N GLY A 139 -19.94 27.53 -12.64
CA GLY A 139 -19.19 27.86 -13.86
C GLY A 139 -17.70 28.07 -13.66
N GLU A 140 -17.18 27.95 -12.45
CA GLU A 140 -15.73 28.02 -12.21
C GLU A 140 -15.03 26.78 -12.74
N THR A 141 -13.90 26.98 -13.41
CA THR A 141 -13.10 25.90 -13.97
C THR A 141 -11.68 25.97 -13.43
N PHE A 142 -11.05 24.79 -13.24
CA PHE A 142 -9.64 24.73 -12.88
C PHE A 142 -8.96 23.53 -13.53
N ILE A 143 -7.65 23.62 -13.71
CA ILE A 143 -6.82 22.53 -14.23
C ILE A 143 -5.62 22.34 -13.28
N ILE A 144 -5.41 21.09 -12.87
CA ILE A 144 -4.20 20.68 -12.15
C ILE A 144 -3.26 20.02 -13.15
N ASP A 145 -2.14 20.64 -13.45
CA ASP A 145 -1.16 20.16 -14.42
C ASP A 145 -0.43 18.90 -13.91
N GLY A 146 -0.52 17.82 -14.65
CA GLY A 146 0.15 16.54 -14.37
C GLY A 146 1.48 16.35 -15.09
N ARG A 147 1.92 17.29 -15.92
CA ARG A 147 3.12 17.13 -16.76
C ARG A 147 4.40 16.93 -15.98
N ARG A 148 4.54 17.62 -14.83
CA ARG A 148 5.68 17.41 -13.93
C ARG A 148 5.74 15.97 -13.39
N LEU A 149 4.61 15.44 -12.91
CA LEU A 149 4.53 14.06 -12.42
C LEU A 149 4.82 13.05 -13.55
N LYS A 150 4.27 13.29 -14.74
CA LYS A 150 4.53 12.49 -15.94
C LYS A 150 6.02 12.50 -16.29
N SER A 151 6.67 13.65 -16.28
CA SER A 151 8.11 13.81 -16.55
C SER A 151 8.95 13.03 -15.54
N ILE A 152 8.65 13.11 -14.24
CA ILE A 152 9.35 12.35 -13.20
C ILE A 152 9.19 10.84 -13.43
N ASN A 153 7.99 10.38 -13.75
CA ASN A 153 7.73 8.97 -14.03
C ASN A 153 8.45 8.50 -15.29
N GLN A 154 8.48 9.28 -16.35
CA GLN A 154 9.22 8.97 -17.59
C GLN A 154 10.74 8.89 -17.34
N TRP A 155 11.28 9.86 -16.58
CA TRP A 155 12.69 9.83 -16.19
C TRP A 155 13.02 8.57 -15.39
N PHE A 156 12.20 8.23 -14.40
CA PHE A 156 12.38 7.01 -13.60
C PHE A 156 12.35 5.76 -14.47
N ASN A 157 11.35 5.63 -15.33
CA ASN A 157 11.21 4.47 -16.20
C ASN A 157 12.41 4.33 -17.16
N LYS A 158 12.89 5.44 -17.76
CA LYS A 158 14.07 5.46 -18.63
C LYS A 158 15.34 5.04 -17.87
N LYS A 159 15.54 5.54 -16.64
CA LYS A 159 16.68 5.15 -15.81
C LYS A 159 16.62 3.69 -15.39
N ASN A 160 15.43 3.23 -14.96
CA ASN A 160 15.23 1.84 -14.57
C ASN A 160 15.42 0.87 -15.75
N ALA A 161 14.91 1.19 -16.94
CA ALA A 161 15.10 0.38 -18.14
C ALA A 161 16.60 0.25 -18.51
N ARG A 162 17.37 1.35 -18.39
CA ARG A 162 18.83 1.30 -18.60
C ARG A 162 19.53 0.38 -17.58
N LEU A 163 19.17 0.48 -16.31
CA LEU A 163 19.74 -0.39 -15.26
C LEU A 163 19.34 -1.86 -15.48
N GLN A 164 18.12 -2.10 -15.94
CA GLN A 164 17.65 -3.43 -16.28
C GLN A 164 18.44 -4.02 -17.47
N SER A 165 18.64 -3.27 -18.53
CA SER A 165 19.44 -3.71 -19.70
C SER A 165 20.88 -4.09 -19.30
N ILE A 166 21.52 -3.30 -18.42
CA ILE A 166 22.87 -3.62 -17.91
C ILE A 166 22.85 -4.92 -17.09
N LYS A 167 21.85 -5.07 -16.23
CA LYS A 167 21.66 -6.26 -15.40
C LYS A 167 21.48 -7.52 -16.25
N ASP A 168 20.66 -7.44 -17.31
CA ASP A 168 20.36 -8.55 -18.19
C ASP A 168 21.63 -8.99 -18.97
N LYS A 169 22.45 -8.03 -19.44
CA LYS A 169 23.74 -8.31 -20.07
C LYS A 169 24.76 -8.97 -19.14
N GLN A 170 24.67 -8.69 -17.85
CA GLN A 170 25.54 -9.28 -16.82
C GLN A 170 25.00 -10.62 -16.30
N HIS A 171 23.90 -11.14 -16.83
CA HIS A 171 23.21 -12.35 -16.35
C HIS A 171 22.95 -12.33 -14.82
N PHE A 172 22.78 -11.16 -14.26
CA PHE A 172 22.56 -10.96 -12.84
C PHE A 172 21.13 -11.35 -12.47
N GLY A 173 20.93 -12.41 -11.73
CA GLY A 173 19.66 -13.02 -11.36
C GLY A 173 18.41 -12.11 -11.25
N LYS A 174 17.28 -12.62 -10.86
CA LYS A 174 15.97 -11.89 -10.88
C LYS A 174 15.88 -10.72 -9.87
N LYS A 175 16.72 -10.70 -8.81
CA LYS A 175 16.66 -9.66 -7.75
C LYS A 175 17.10 -8.27 -8.27
N PRO A 176 16.47 -7.18 -7.78
CA PRO A 176 16.90 -5.84 -8.16
C PRO A 176 18.32 -5.54 -7.65
N THR A 177 19.11 -4.86 -8.46
CA THR A 177 20.45 -4.42 -8.09
C THR A 177 20.42 -3.30 -7.05
N ASN A 178 21.52 -3.06 -6.34
CA ASN A 178 21.60 -1.94 -5.37
C ASN A 178 21.35 -0.58 -6.03
N ARG A 179 21.74 -0.40 -7.30
CA ARG A 179 21.43 0.83 -8.07
C ARG A 179 19.95 0.97 -8.36
N GLN A 180 19.25 -0.12 -8.71
CA GLN A 180 17.80 -0.12 -8.89
C GLN A 180 17.06 0.16 -7.58
N LYS A 181 17.51 -0.43 -6.47
CA LYS A 181 16.96 -0.16 -5.12
C LYS A 181 17.14 1.32 -4.74
N ALA A 182 18.33 1.88 -4.96
CA ALA A 182 18.60 3.29 -4.69
C ALA A 182 17.74 4.23 -5.58
N LEU A 183 17.51 3.86 -6.84
CA LEU A 183 16.62 4.61 -7.73
C LEU A 183 15.16 4.57 -7.24
N ALA A 184 14.69 3.41 -6.78
CA ALA A 184 13.34 3.27 -6.23
C ALA A 184 13.11 4.11 -4.96
N CYS A 185 14.13 4.28 -4.12
CA CYS A 185 14.06 5.12 -2.93
C CYS A 185 13.98 6.64 -3.25
N ARG A 186 14.34 7.05 -4.46
CA ARG A 186 14.32 8.47 -4.89
C ARG A 186 13.02 8.86 -5.59
N ARG A 187 12.14 7.91 -5.84
CA ARG A 187 10.82 8.12 -6.45
C ARG A 187 9.77 8.44 -5.39
#